data_a346aeadbd9f9af01bb6b6ae97e61108
#
_entry.id   a346aeadbd9f9af01bb6b6ae97e61108
#
_cell.length_a   1.000
_cell.length_b   1.000
_cell.length_c   1.000
_cell.angle_alpha   90.00
_cell.angle_beta   90.00
_cell.angle_gamma   90.00
#
_symmetry.space_group_name_H-M   'P 1'
#
loop_
_entity.id
_entity.type
_entity.pdbx_description
1 polymer ?
#
loop_
_entity_poly.entity_id
_entity_poly.type
_entity_poly.pdbx_seq_one_letter_code
_entity_poly.pdbx_strand_id
1 'polypeptide(L)' 'MDTSDTWQETDGALVREFEFASFPDAIAFVQRLAEVAEAENHHPDIAIRYRRVTVRWTTHSAGGVTERDHELAARTAQLA' A
#
# COMPACT_ATOMS: atom_id res chain seq x y z
N MET A 1 -2.07 -8.79 -16.33
CA MET A 1 -2.37 -8.46 -15.69
C MET A 1 -2.28 -7.82 -14.92
N ASP A 2 -2.31 -7.89 -14.47
CA ASP A 2 -2.55 -7.24 -14.08
C ASP A 2 -2.62 -6.70 -12.85
N THR A 3 -2.26 -5.66 -12.59
CA THR A 3 -2.40 -4.89 -11.38
C THR A 3 -3.87 -4.64 -11.11
N SER A 4 -4.31 -4.88 -9.92
CA SER A 4 -5.67 -4.57 -9.53
C SER A 4 -5.82 -3.05 -9.41
N ASP A 5 -6.92 -2.51 -9.94
CA ASP A 5 -7.22 -1.09 -9.81
C ASP A 5 -7.91 -0.76 -8.51
N THR A 6 -8.27 -1.76 -7.72
CA THR A 6 -9.03 -1.56 -6.51
C THR A 6 -8.39 -2.28 -5.36
N TRP A 7 -8.65 -1.76 -4.15
CA TRP A 7 -8.22 -2.42 -2.93
C TRP A 7 -9.20 -3.53 -2.60
N GLN A 8 -8.66 -4.66 -2.16
CA GLN A 8 -9.47 -5.78 -1.73
C GLN A 8 -9.25 -6.00 -0.25
N GLU A 9 -10.33 -6.26 0.47
CA GLU A 9 -10.21 -6.58 1.88
C GLU A 9 -10.02 -8.07 2.02
N THR A 10 -8.85 -8.47 2.52
CA THR A 10 -8.43 -9.86 2.61
C THR A 10 -7.75 -10.08 3.96
N ASP A 11 -8.24 -11.05 4.73
CA ASP A 11 -7.62 -11.41 6.00
C ASP A 11 -7.43 -10.21 6.92
N GLY A 12 -8.44 -9.35 6.97
CA GLY A 12 -8.43 -8.21 7.88
C GLY A 12 -7.56 -7.05 7.44
N ALA A 13 -7.25 -6.95 6.15
CA ALA A 13 -6.43 -5.87 5.63
C ALA A 13 -6.91 -5.45 4.25
N LEU A 14 -6.62 -4.20 3.88
CA LEU A 14 -6.80 -3.72 2.51
C LEU A 14 -5.52 -4.02 1.75
N VAL A 15 -5.63 -4.75 0.65
CA VAL A 15 -4.48 -5.22 -0.12
C VAL A 15 -4.61 -4.78 -1.57
N ARG A 16 -3.52 -4.29 -2.14
CA ARG A 16 -3.47 -3.95 -3.56
C ARG A 16 -2.06 -4.13 -4.08
N GLU A 17 -1.95 -4.66 -5.31
CA GLU A 17 -0.68 -4.80 -5.99
C GLU A 17 -0.54 -3.70 -7.04
N PHE A 18 0.64 -3.08 -7.08
CA PHE A 18 0.98 -2.05 -8.06
C PHE A 18 2.10 -2.56 -8.94
N GLU A 19 2.01 -2.32 -10.24
CA GLU A 19 3.07 -2.70 -11.17
C GLU A 19 3.63 -1.43 -11.81
N PHE A 20 4.97 -1.37 -11.88
CA PHE A 20 5.67 -0.19 -12.40
C PHE A 20 6.47 -0.56 -13.65
N ALA A 21 6.97 0.46 -14.34
CA ALA A 21 7.73 0.24 -15.57
C ALA A 21 9.09 -0.38 -15.30
N SER A 22 9.64 -0.18 -14.10
CA SER A 22 10.98 -0.64 -13.77
C SER A 22 11.11 -0.83 -12.27
N PHE A 23 12.18 -1.51 -11.86
CA PHE A 23 12.51 -1.66 -10.45
C PHE A 23 12.78 -0.32 -9.77
N PRO A 24 13.58 0.59 -10.37
CA PRO A 24 13.78 1.90 -9.73
C PRO A 24 12.48 2.67 -9.53
N ASP A 25 11.53 2.56 -10.48
CA ASP A 25 10.24 3.22 -10.32
C ASP A 25 9.46 2.63 -9.15
N ALA A 26 9.53 1.32 -8.98
CA ALA A 26 8.87 0.66 -7.85
C ALA A 26 9.47 1.13 -6.53
N ILE A 27 10.79 1.24 -6.46
CA ILE A 27 11.47 1.70 -5.26
C ILE A 27 11.13 3.16 -4.96
N ALA A 28 11.06 4.01 -5.99
CA ALA A 28 10.68 5.41 -5.80
C ALA A 28 9.27 5.52 -5.20
N PHE A 29 8.35 4.69 -5.67
CA PHE A 29 7.00 4.65 -5.10
C PHE A 29 7.04 4.26 -3.62
N VAL A 30 7.83 3.22 -3.29
CA VAL A 30 7.94 2.77 -1.90
C VAL A 30 8.51 3.87 -1.01
N GLN A 31 9.46 4.64 -1.51
CA GLN A 31 10.03 5.75 -0.74
C GLN A 31 8.98 6.82 -0.45
N ARG A 32 8.16 7.15 -1.45
CA ARG A 32 7.06 8.11 -1.24
C ARG A 32 6.05 7.57 -0.24
N LEU A 33 5.74 6.28 -0.34
CA LEU A 33 4.81 5.64 0.59
C LEU A 33 5.37 5.65 2.01
N ALA A 34 6.66 5.39 2.16
CA ALA A 34 7.29 5.38 3.47
C ALA A 34 7.18 6.74 4.15
N GLU A 35 7.32 7.83 3.38
CA GLU A 35 7.20 9.18 3.94
C GLU A 35 5.79 9.43 4.47
N VAL A 36 4.78 9.01 3.70
CA VAL A 36 3.40 9.17 4.13
C VAL A 36 3.13 8.34 5.38
N ALA A 37 3.57 7.09 5.39
CA ALA A 37 3.35 6.19 6.51
C ALA A 37 3.98 6.75 7.78
N GLU A 38 5.18 7.29 7.66
CA GLU A 38 5.89 7.84 8.81
C GLU A 38 5.19 9.10 9.33
N ALA A 39 4.76 9.97 8.40
CA ALA A 39 4.08 11.20 8.79
C ALA A 39 2.76 10.91 9.50
N GLU A 40 2.07 9.87 9.09
CA GLU A 40 0.78 9.50 9.68
C GLU A 40 0.91 8.56 10.86
N ASN A 41 2.13 8.10 11.14
CA ASN A 41 2.40 7.13 12.20
C ASN A 41 1.52 5.89 12.06
N HIS A 42 1.37 5.41 10.83
CA HIS A 42 0.56 4.24 10.51
C HIS A 42 1.24 3.53 9.34
N HIS A 43 1.76 2.33 9.58
CA HIS A 43 2.68 1.69 8.66
C HIS A 43 2.04 0.47 7.98
N PRO A 44 2.10 0.40 6.65
CA PRO A 44 1.59 -0.76 5.92
C PRO A 44 2.64 -1.86 5.87
N ASP A 45 2.20 -3.06 5.51
CA ASP A 45 3.14 -4.09 5.08
C ASP A 45 3.39 -3.88 3.61
N ILE A 46 4.66 -3.99 3.21
CA ILE A 46 5.07 -3.74 1.83
C ILE A 46 5.92 -4.92 1.38
N ALA A 47 5.54 -5.50 0.24
CA ALA A 47 6.33 -6.55 -0.39
C ALA A 47 6.73 -6.08 -1.78
N ILE A 48 8.01 -6.19 -2.09
CA ILE A 48 8.55 -5.77 -3.38
C ILE A 48 9.06 -7.01 -4.10
N ARG A 49 8.55 -7.22 -5.33
CA ARG A 49 8.97 -8.32 -6.17
C ARG A 49 9.30 -7.75 -7.54
N TYR A 50 10.57 -7.44 -7.76
CA TYR A 50 11.07 -6.78 -8.94
C TYR A 50 10.35 -5.43 -9.13
N ARG A 51 9.44 -5.30 -10.08
CA ARG A 51 8.74 -4.04 -10.34
C ARG A 51 7.30 -4.07 -9.85
N ARG A 52 6.95 -5.06 -9.02
CA ARG A 52 5.62 -5.16 -8.42
C ARG A 52 5.71 -4.90 -6.94
N VAL A 53 4.79 -4.10 -6.43
CA VAL A 53 4.74 -3.74 -5.02
C VAL A 53 3.35 -4.08 -4.50
N THR A 54 3.30 -4.92 -3.46
CA THR A 54 2.04 -5.24 -2.80
C THR A 54 1.99 -4.46 -1.50
N VAL A 55 0.93 -3.69 -1.31
CA VAL A 55 0.74 -2.86 -0.13
C VAL A 55 -0.46 -3.40 0.64
N ARG A 56 -0.29 -3.52 1.96
CA ARG A 56 -1.30 -4.09 2.84
C ARG A 56 -1.50 -3.15 4.02
N TRP A 57 -2.70 -2.56 4.11
CA TRP A 57 -3.06 -1.64 5.19
C TRP A 57 -4.00 -2.32 6.18
N THR A 58 -3.66 -2.24 7.46
CA THR A 58 -4.51 -2.75 8.53
C THR A 58 -4.22 -1.96 9.80
N THR A 59 -5.15 -1.97 10.75
CA THR A 59 -4.96 -1.30 12.04
C THR A 59 -4.91 -2.39 13.12
N HIS A 60 -3.70 -2.74 13.53
CA HIS A 60 -3.50 -3.85 14.46
C HIS A 60 -4.23 -3.65 15.78
N SER A 61 -4.22 -2.42 16.31
CA SER A 61 -4.86 -2.13 17.58
C SER A 61 -6.38 -2.28 17.52
N ALA A 62 -6.97 -2.19 16.32
CA ALA A 62 -8.41 -2.37 16.15
C ALA A 62 -8.76 -3.77 15.68
N GLY A 63 -7.76 -4.59 15.37
CA GLY A 63 -7.98 -5.95 14.91
C GLY A 63 -8.42 -6.06 13.47
N GLY A 64 -8.22 -5.03 12.65
CA GLY A 64 -8.63 -5.08 11.25
C GLY A 64 -8.68 -3.71 10.61
N VAL A 65 -9.43 -3.60 9.53
CA VAL A 65 -9.50 -2.39 8.72
C VAL A 65 -10.36 -1.34 9.43
N THR A 66 -9.86 -0.10 9.43
CA THR A 66 -10.60 1.03 9.96
C THR A 66 -10.67 2.13 8.89
N GLU A 67 -11.36 3.21 9.20
CA GLU A 67 -11.47 4.37 8.32
C GLU A 67 -10.10 4.89 7.93
N ARG A 68 -9.15 4.83 8.86
CA ARG A 68 -7.80 5.30 8.63
C ARG A 68 -7.12 4.52 7.51
N ASP A 69 -7.37 3.21 7.46
CA ASP A 69 -6.80 2.38 6.41
C ASP A 69 -7.37 2.75 5.04
N HIS A 70 -8.67 3.06 4.98
CA HIS A 70 -9.29 3.49 3.73
C HIS A 70 -8.70 4.82 3.25
N GLU A 71 -8.48 5.76 4.16
CA GLU A 71 -7.88 7.05 3.80
C GLU A 71 -6.48 6.86 3.27
N LEU A 72 -5.68 6.02 3.94
CA LEU A 72 -4.30 5.81 3.54
C LEU A 72 -4.20 4.99 2.28
N ALA A 73 -5.14 4.08 2.05
CA ALA A 73 -5.20 3.35 0.79
C ALA A 73 -5.44 4.31 -0.38
N ALA A 74 -6.35 5.26 -0.22
CA ALA A 74 -6.61 6.25 -1.26
C ALA A 74 -5.37 7.10 -1.53
N ARG A 75 -4.66 7.52 -0.48
CA ARG A 75 -3.44 8.30 -0.65
C ARG A 75 -2.34 7.49 -1.33
N THR A 76 -2.24 6.20 -0.98
CA THR A 76 -1.25 5.31 -1.60
C THR A 76 -1.47 5.25 -3.11
N ALA A 77 -2.72 5.11 -3.54
CA ALA A 77 -3.03 5.04 -4.97
C ALA A 77 -2.61 6.30 -5.71
N GLN A 78 -2.68 7.45 -5.05
CA GLN A 78 -2.28 8.72 -5.67
C GLN A 78 -0.76 8.82 -5.84
N LEU A 79 0.00 8.05 -5.09
CA LEU A 79 1.46 8.09 -5.17
C LEU A 79 2.00 7.25 -6.32
N ALA A 80 1.20 6.36 -6.86
CA ALA A 80 1.63 5.44 -7.91
C ALA A 80 1.71 6.10 -9.28
#